data_b6ad953ee0a9c19fa3bd604a3d00dbf1
#
_entry.id   b6ad953ee0a9c19fa3bd604a3d00dbf1
#
_cell.length_a   1.000
_cell.length_b   1.000
_cell.length_c   1.000
_cell.angle_alpha   90.00
_cell.angle_beta   90.00
_cell.angle_gamma   90.00
#
_symmetry.space_group_name_H-M   'P 1'
#
loop_
_entity.id
_entity.type
_entity.pdbx_description
1 polymer ?
#
loop_
_entity_poly.entity_id
_entity_poly.type
_entity_poly.pdbx_seq_one_letter_code
_entity_poly.pdbx_strand_id
1 'polypeptide(L)'
;SRVLPSIPQDGKQIIGYREAMTLEKQPKSITIVGSGAIGIEFAYFYNSIGSDVTVIEYMPNIVPLEDVDVSKELEKSFKKKGIKIMTSSEVISVEKKKNKILASVKSNGKEEIIESEILLSAVGIKSNIENIGLEDVGIATDRDKILVDKWYNTNIPGYYAIGDIVAGPALAHVASAEGILCVEKIAGHDVSPIDYGNIPGCTYCSPEISSVGLTEKQALEKGYKIKVGKF
;
A
#
# COMPACT_ATOMS: atom_id res chain seq x y z
N SER A 1 4.78 7.39 -4.96
CA SER A 1 3.87 7.51 -3.80
C SER A 1 2.77 8.52 -4.08
N ARG A 2 1.60 8.33 -3.50
CA ARG A 2 0.61 9.39 -3.40
C ARG A 2 1.11 10.48 -2.45
N VAL A 3 0.83 11.73 -2.77
CA VAL A 3 1.18 12.88 -1.93
C VAL A 3 -0.10 13.41 -1.29
N LEU A 4 -0.10 13.54 0.03
CA LEU A 4 -1.17 14.23 0.75
C LEU A 4 -0.82 15.71 0.89
N PRO A 5 -1.79 16.64 0.71
CA PRO A 5 -1.54 18.06 0.89
C PRO A 5 -0.98 18.42 2.28
N SER A 6 -1.41 17.69 3.32
CA SER A 6 -0.91 17.86 4.70
C SER A 6 0.50 17.32 4.93
N ILE A 7 1.05 16.53 3.97
CA ILE A 7 2.35 15.86 4.07
C ILE A 7 3.10 16.06 2.74
N PRO A 8 3.56 17.29 2.42
CA PRO A 8 4.29 17.55 1.19
C PRO A 8 5.69 16.91 1.26
N GLN A 9 5.92 15.91 0.39
CA GLN A 9 7.21 15.21 0.31
C GLN A 9 8.29 16.16 -0.23
N ASP A 10 9.48 16.14 0.39
CA ASP A 10 10.63 16.94 -0.02
C ASP A 10 11.85 16.07 -0.44
N GLY A 11 11.70 14.76 -0.35
CA GLY A 11 12.75 13.79 -0.68
C GLY A 11 13.94 13.76 0.29
N LYS A 12 13.83 14.44 1.47
CA LYS A 12 14.90 14.54 2.47
C LYS A 12 14.46 14.15 3.86
N GLN A 13 13.53 14.90 4.44
CA GLN A 13 12.96 14.62 5.76
C GLN A 13 11.54 14.06 5.67
N ILE A 14 10.77 14.51 4.67
CA ILE A 14 9.46 13.97 4.34
C ILE A 14 9.60 13.19 3.05
N ILE A 15 9.59 11.87 3.14
CA ILE A 15 10.01 10.97 2.08
C ILE A 15 8.90 10.01 1.64
N GLY A 16 9.06 9.47 0.45
CA GLY A 16 8.32 8.32 -0.05
C GLY A 16 9.11 7.02 0.10
N TYR A 17 8.54 5.93 -0.40
CA TYR A 17 9.17 4.60 -0.30
C TYR A 17 10.52 4.51 -1.05
N ARG A 18 10.69 5.26 -2.13
CA ARG A 18 11.95 5.22 -2.92
C ARG A 18 13.12 5.73 -2.11
N GLU A 19 12.97 6.89 -1.49
CA GLU A 19 13.98 7.49 -0.64
C GLU A 19 14.21 6.63 0.61
N ALA A 20 13.12 6.04 1.17
CA ALA A 20 13.23 5.16 2.34
C ALA A 20 14.07 3.90 2.07
N MET A 21 14.11 3.40 0.82
CA MET A 21 14.97 2.26 0.45
C MET A 21 16.46 2.62 0.35
N THR A 22 16.77 3.90 0.22
CA THR A 22 18.14 4.36 -0.12
C THR A 22 18.67 5.43 0.81
N LEU A 23 18.14 5.54 2.03
CA LEU A 23 18.68 6.49 3.01
C LEU A 23 20.15 6.19 3.30
N GLU A 24 21.00 7.21 3.15
CA GLU A 24 22.44 7.10 3.42
C GLU A 24 22.77 6.81 4.89
N LYS A 25 21.88 7.21 5.79
CA LYS A 25 22.02 7.03 7.24
C LYS A 25 20.75 6.51 7.84
N GLN A 26 20.88 5.57 8.76
CA GLN A 26 19.77 5.11 9.58
C GLN A 26 19.25 6.28 10.44
N PRO A 27 17.94 6.61 10.36
CA PRO A 27 17.36 7.59 11.26
C PRO A 27 17.23 7.02 12.67
N LYS A 28 17.43 7.83 13.68
CA LYS A 28 17.17 7.42 15.08
C LYS A 28 15.68 7.21 15.34
N SER A 29 14.85 8.03 14.70
CA SER A 29 13.39 7.92 14.78
C SER A 29 12.72 8.17 13.44
N ILE A 30 11.68 7.40 13.16
CA ILE A 30 10.89 7.51 11.93
C ILE A 30 9.39 7.43 12.24
N THR A 31 8.64 8.38 11.70
CA THR A 31 7.18 8.32 11.68
C THR A 31 6.72 7.83 10.32
N ILE A 32 5.90 6.79 10.30
CA ILE A 32 5.36 6.19 9.08
C ILE A 32 3.86 6.46 9.04
N VAL A 33 3.40 7.12 7.99
CA VAL A 33 1.98 7.44 7.78
C VAL A 33 1.40 6.49 6.75
N GLY A 34 0.43 5.70 7.18
CA GLY A 34 -0.15 4.58 6.45
C GLY A 34 0.41 3.23 6.89
N SER A 35 -0.47 2.26 7.12
CA SER A 35 -0.16 0.92 7.60
C SER A 35 -0.56 -0.19 6.63
N GLY A 36 -0.63 0.10 5.33
CA GLY A 36 -0.65 -0.94 4.30
C GLY A 36 0.67 -1.72 4.26
N ALA A 37 0.80 -2.69 3.36
CA ALA A 37 2.00 -3.54 3.24
C ALA A 37 3.30 -2.72 3.25
N ILE A 38 3.39 -1.67 2.44
CA ILE A 38 4.58 -0.80 2.35
C ILE A 38 4.92 -0.20 3.72
N GLY A 39 3.95 0.42 4.40
CA GLY A 39 4.19 1.06 5.70
C GLY A 39 4.61 0.06 6.79
N ILE A 40 3.99 -1.11 6.80
CA ILE A 40 4.28 -2.18 7.75
C ILE A 40 5.66 -2.81 7.52
N GLU A 41 6.03 -3.06 6.28
CA GLU A 41 7.36 -3.59 5.93
C GLU A 41 8.48 -2.62 6.33
N PHE A 42 8.32 -1.32 6.05
CA PHE A 42 9.26 -0.31 6.51
C PHE A 42 9.27 -0.16 8.04
N ALA A 43 8.11 -0.25 8.70
CA ALA A 43 8.05 -0.21 10.15
C ALA A 43 8.85 -1.37 10.78
N TYR A 44 8.67 -2.58 10.25
CA TYR A 44 9.42 -3.74 10.66
C TYR A 44 10.92 -3.58 10.39
N PHE A 45 11.28 -3.16 9.18
CA PHE A 45 12.68 -2.98 8.77
C PHE A 45 13.40 -1.99 9.68
N TYR A 46 12.88 -0.76 9.80
CA TYR A 46 13.55 0.29 10.58
C TYR A 46 13.60 -0.04 12.08
N ASN A 47 12.56 -0.64 12.62
CA ASN A 47 12.59 -1.12 14.01
C ASN A 47 13.66 -2.20 14.20
N SER A 48 13.77 -3.14 13.25
CA SER A 48 14.74 -4.25 13.34
C SER A 48 16.19 -3.79 13.30
N ILE A 49 16.47 -2.66 12.65
CA ILE A 49 17.82 -2.06 12.65
C ILE A 49 18.02 -1.04 13.78
N GLY A 50 17.04 -0.85 14.67
CA GLY A 50 17.17 -0.06 15.91
C GLY A 50 16.67 1.38 15.85
N SER A 51 15.83 1.74 14.87
CA SER A 51 15.14 3.03 14.87
C SER A 51 13.91 3.00 15.76
N ASP A 52 13.60 4.10 16.42
CA ASP A 52 12.31 4.31 17.09
C ASP A 52 11.23 4.54 16.03
N VAL A 53 10.23 3.66 15.99
CA VAL A 53 9.21 3.68 14.94
C VAL A 53 7.84 4.03 15.50
N THR A 54 7.18 5.00 14.88
CA THR A 54 5.75 5.31 15.11
C THR A 54 4.98 5.14 13.80
N VAL A 55 3.94 4.31 13.81
CA VAL A 55 3.02 4.11 12.69
C VAL A 55 1.72 4.85 12.98
N ILE A 56 1.28 5.69 12.05
CA ILE A 56 0.01 6.45 12.12
C ILE A 56 -0.90 5.93 11.04
N GLU A 57 -2.09 5.47 11.43
CA GLU A 57 -3.07 4.90 10.52
C GLU A 57 -4.43 5.57 10.71
N TYR A 58 -5.02 6.01 9.60
CA TYR A 58 -6.35 6.63 9.58
C TYR A 58 -7.47 5.63 9.89
N MET A 59 -7.32 4.39 9.42
CA MET A 59 -8.27 3.32 9.65
C MET A 59 -8.21 2.80 11.10
N PRO A 60 -9.27 2.12 11.60
CA PRO A 60 -9.29 1.61 12.98
C PRO A 60 -8.33 0.45 13.23
N ASN A 61 -7.80 -0.18 12.19
CA ASN A 61 -6.86 -1.30 12.28
C ASN A 61 -5.68 -1.07 11.34
N ILE A 62 -4.51 -1.57 11.69
CA ILE A 62 -3.38 -1.67 10.76
C ILE A 62 -3.66 -2.76 9.71
N VAL A 63 -2.92 -2.80 8.62
CA VAL A 63 -3.16 -3.68 7.45
C VAL A 63 -4.66 -3.80 7.12
N PRO A 64 -5.34 -2.70 6.78
CA PRO A 64 -6.80 -2.62 6.78
C PRO A 64 -7.48 -3.49 5.70
N LEU A 65 -6.70 -4.09 4.81
CA LEU A 65 -7.20 -5.03 3.79
C LEU A 65 -7.25 -6.49 4.28
N GLU A 66 -6.61 -6.77 5.41
CA GLU A 66 -6.56 -8.11 6.01
C GLU A 66 -7.73 -8.34 6.99
N ASP A 67 -7.91 -9.59 7.40
CA ASP A 67 -8.85 -9.91 8.46
C ASP A 67 -8.48 -9.20 9.77
N VAL A 68 -9.50 -8.80 10.51
CA VAL A 68 -9.34 -8.06 11.79
C VAL A 68 -8.50 -8.85 12.79
N ASP A 69 -8.58 -10.17 12.80
CA ASP A 69 -7.80 -10.99 13.71
C ASP A 69 -6.32 -11.02 13.34
N VAL A 70 -6.01 -11.05 12.03
CA VAL A 70 -4.64 -10.92 11.51
C VAL A 70 -4.07 -9.56 11.90
N SER A 71 -4.83 -8.49 11.67
CA SER A 71 -4.46 -7.12 12.05
C SER A 71 -4.15 -7.00 13.56
N LYS A 72 -5.00 -7.55 14.41
CA LYS A 72 -4.81 -7.53 15.87
C LYS A 72 -3.56 -8.27 16.33
N GLU A 73 -3.28 -9.44 15.75
CA GLU A 73 -2.09 -10.22 16.13
C GLU A 73 -0.80 -9.53 15.69
N LEU A 74 -0.80 -8.92 14.47
CA LEU A 74 0.33 -8.11 14.03
C LEU A 74 0.54 -6.89 14.95
N GLU A 75 -0.52 -6.17 15.26
CA GLU A 75 -0.45 -4.99 16.15
C GLU A 75 0.13 -5.35 17.52
N LYS A 76 -0.34 -6.45 18.11
CA LYS A 76 0.17 -6.99 19.37
C LYS A 76 1.66 -7.33 19.29
N SER A 77 2.08 -7.97 18.19
CA SER A 77 3.49 -8.31 17.95
C SER A 77 4.36 -7.06 17.81
N PHE A 78 3.91 -6.08 17.03
CA PHE A 78 4.64 -4.83 16.81
C PHE A 78 4.79 -4.01 18.10
N LYS A 79 3.71 -3.91 18.89
CA LYS A 79 3.77 -3.24 20.21
C LYS A 79 4.78 -3.91 21.16
N LYS A 80 4.88 -5.26 21.14
CA LYS A 80 5.90 -5.99 21.92
C LYS A 80 7.33 -5.68 21.47
N LYS A 81 7.52 -5.33 20.20
CA LYS A 81 8.81 -4.92 19.61
C LYS A 81 9.11 -3.43 19.84
N GLY A 82 8.23 -2.69 20.53
CA GLY A 82 8.42 -1.28 20.82
C GLY A 82 7.94 -0.33 19.74
N ILE A 83 7.29 -0.82 18.67
CA ILE A 83 6.70 0.04 17.64
C ILE A 83 5.45 0.72 18.20
N LYS A 84 5.41 2.05 18.20
CA LYS A 84 4.22 2.81 18.56
C LYS A 84 3.21 2.76 17.42
N ILE A 85 1.97 2.39 17.69
CA ILE A 85 0.89 2.32 16.70
C ILE A 85 -0.26 3.22 17.12
N MET A 86 -0.68 4.08 16.22
CA MET A 86 -1.77 5.03 16.37
C MET A 86 -2.78 4.81 15.26
N THR A 87 -3.80 4.01 15.52
CA THR A 87 -4.96 3.80 14.62
C THR A 87 -6.01 4.89 14.84
N SER A 88 -6.98 5.00 13.92
CA SER A 88 -8.00 6.07 13.93
C SER A 88 -7.38 7.47 14.12
N SER A 89 -6.24 7.69 13.47
CA SER A 89 -5.39 8.87 13.65
C SER A 89 -5.02 9.50 12.31
N GLU A 90 -5.12 10.82 12.24
CA GLU A 90 -4.88 11.60 11.02
C GLU A 90 -3.74 12.60 11.23
N VAL A 91 -2.81 12.65 10.29
CA VAL A 91 -1.79 13.71 10.26
C VAL A 91 -2.39 14.96 9.62
N ILE A 92 -2.61 16.00 10.42
CA ILE A 92 -3.24 17.25 10.01
C ILE A 92 -2.23 18.16 9.31
N SER A 93 -1.02 18.24 9.86
CA SER A 93 0.05 19.09 9.34
C SER A 93 1.42 18.55 9.74
N VAL A 94 2.44 19.01 9.02
CA VAL A 94 3.82 18.67 9.30
C VAL A 94 4.67 19.93 9.28
N GLU A 95 5.42 20.17 10.36
CA GLU A 95 6.38 21.26 10.45
C GLU A 95 7.81 20.70 10.44
N LYS A 96 8.66 21.22 9.55
CA LYS A 96 10.07 20.85 9.49
C LYS A 96 10.91 21.75 10.39
N LYS A 97 11.76 21.14 11.17
CA LYS A 97 12.84 21.79 11.91
C LYS A 97 14.21 21.34 11.34
N LYS A 98 15.29 21.93 11.80
CA LYS A 98 16.64 21.65 11.27
C LYS A 98 16.98 20.16 11.21
N ASN A 99 16.67 19.40 12.24
CA ASN A 99 17.03 17.98 12.35
C ASN A 99 15.85 17.09 12.76
N LYS A 100 14.61 17.56 12.69
CA LYS A 100 13.43 16.83 13.11
C LYS A 100 12.17 17.33 12.41
N ILE A 101 11.17 16.51 12.43
CA ILE A 101 9.82 16.77 11.95
C ILE A 101 8.88 16.75 13.16
N LEU A 102 7.94 17.66 13.15
CA LEU A 102 6.82 17.71 14.09
C LEU A 102 5.55 17.44 13.29
N ALA A 103 4.96 16.26 13.45
CA ALA A 103 3.68 15.91 12.87
C ALA A 103 2.57 16.18 13.87
N SER A 104 1.63 17.06 13.53
CA SER A 104 0.39 17.26 14.30
C SER A 104 -0.59 16.16 13.94
N VAL A 105 -0.96 15.35 14.93
CA VAL A 105 -1.78 14.16 14.76
C VAL A 105 -3.05 14.31 15.57
N LYS A 106 -4.20 14.13 14.90
CA LYS A 106 -5.50 14.08 15.53
C LYS A 106 -5.92 12.63 15.75
N SER A 107 -6.13 12.25 17.00
CA SER A 107 -6.58 10.92 17.39
C SER A 107 -7.68 11.05 18.45
N ASN A 108 -8.84 10.41 18.19
CA ASN A 108 -9.97 10.43 19.13
C ASN A 108 -10.37 11.84 19.61
N GLY A 109 -10.33 12.82 18.71
CA GLY A 109 -10.69 14.23 18.99
C GLY A 109 -9.62 15.03 19.74
N LYS A 110 -8.49 14.43 20.07
CA LYS A 110 -7.34 15.10 20.69
C LYS A 110 -6.23 15.29 19.65
N GLU A 111 -5.49 16.38 19.79
CA GLU A 111 -4.30 16.63 19.00
C GLU A 111 -3.05 16.39 19.84
N GLU A 112 -2.07 15.72 19.24
CA GLU A 112 -0.74 15.52 19.81
C GLU A 112 0.33 15.75 18.75
N ILE A 113 1.54 16.10 19.19
CA ILE A 113 2.70 16.29 18.31
C ILE A 113 3.58 15.04 18.40
N ILE A 114 3.80 14.43 17.25
CA ILE A 114 4.75 13.33 17.09
C ILE A 114 6.03 13.88 16.47
N GLU A 115 7.14 13.65 17.17
CA GLU A 115 8.46 14.08 16.73
C GLU A 115 9.26 12.92 16.16
N SER A 116 9.92 13.10 15.02
CA SER A 116 10.85 12.15 14.43
C SER A 116 11.89 12.84 13.55
N GLU A 117 13.00 12.17 13.22
CA GLU A 117 14.00 12.67 12.28
C GLU A 117 13.48 12.60 10.83
N ILE A 118 12.74 11.55 10.50
CA ILE A 118 12.18 11.27 9.17
C ILE A 118 10.69 11.01 9.30
N LEU A 119 9.92 11.47 8.31
CA LEU A 119 8.53 11.06 8.10
C LEU A 119 8.42 10.36 6.74
N LEU A 120 8.00 9.10 6.76
CA LEU A 120 7.69 8.31 5.57
C LEU A 120 6.19 8.37 5.27
N SER A 121 5.84 8.85 4.09
CA SER A 121 4.46 8.80 3.59
C SER A 121 4.24 7.52 2.80
N ALA A 122 3.46 6.58 3.37
CA ALA A 122 3.11 5.27 2.82
C ALA A 122 1.59 5.14 2.55
N VAL A 123 0.95 6.24 2.16
CA VAL A 123 -0.51 6.37 1.97
C VAL A 123 -1.00 5.88 0.60
N GLY A 124 -0.25 5.05 -0.05
CA GLY A 124 -0.57 4.42 -1.33
C GLY A 124 0.34 4.85 -2.47
N ILE A 125 0.11 4.21 -3.59
CA ILE A 125 0.84 4.42 -4.84
C ILE A 125 -0.07 5.07 -5.89
N LYS A 126 0.55 5.67 -6.89
CA LYS A 126 -0.10 6.20 -8.10
C LYS A 126 0.60 5.63 -9.30
N SER A 127 -0.15 5.24 -10.32
CA SER A 127 0.42 4.76 -11.57
C SER A 127 1.08 5.91 -12.34
N ASN A 128 2.15 5.61 -13.06
CA ASN A 128 2.89 6.58 -13.86
C ASN A 128 2.38 6.54 -15.31
N ILE A 129 1.26 7.16 -15.56
CA ILE A 129 0.62 7.21 -16.88
C ILE A 129 0.55 8.64 -17.46
N GLU A 130 1.13 9.62 -16.77
CA GLU A 130 1.10 11.01 -17.23
C GLU A 130 2.18 11.25 -18.29
N ASN A 131 1.85 12.07 -19.30
CA ASN A 131 2.78 12.53 -20.35
C ASN A 131 3.41 11.40 -21.18
N ILE A 132 2.70 10.29 -21.39
CA ILE A 132 3.13 9.19 -22.25
C ILE A 132 2.32 9.09 -23.55
N GLY A 133 1.52 10.13 -23.85
CA GLY A 133 0.78 10.24 -25.12
C GLY A 133 -0.53 9.45 -25.17
N LEU A 134 -1.12 9.08 -24.03
CA LEU A 134 -2.39 8.34 -23.99
C LEU A 134 -3.54 9.15 -24.59
N GLU A 135 -3.57 10.44 -24.29
CA GLU A 135 -4.57 11.39 -24.79
C GLU A 135 -4.44 11.57 -26.31
N ASP A 136 -3.21 11.62 -26.83
CA ASP A 136 -2.95 11.78 -28.27
C ASP A 136 -3.45 10.60 -29.09
N VAL A 137 -3.41 9.39 -28.49
CA VAL A 137 -3.88 8.15 -29.10
C VAL A 137 -5.36 7.90 -28.80
N GLY A 138 -5.94 8.58 -27.82
CA GLY A 138 -7.33 8.42 -27.40
C GLY A 138 -7.57 7.20 -26.51
N ILE A 139 -6.55 6.76 -25.77
CA ILE A 139 -6.66 5.64 -24.81
C ILE A 139 -7.44 6.11 -23.59
N ALA A 140 -8.50 5.37 -23.25
CA ALA A 140 -9.37 5.68 -22.13
C ALA A 140 -8.72 5.37 -20.78
N THR A 141 -8.87 6.30 -19.84
CA THR A 141 -8.36 6.15 -18.47
C THR A 141 -9.45 6.45 -17.44
N ASP A 142 -9.35 5.85 -16.27
CA ASP A 142 -10.09 6.26 -15.07
C ASP A 142 -9.09 6.60 -13.96
N ARG A 143 -9.04 7.90 -13.60
CA ARG A 143 -8.06 8.46 -12.65
C ARG A 143 -6.62 8.19 -13.12
N ASP A 144 -5.90 7.31 -12.40
CA ASP A 144 -4.51 6.92 -12.70
C ASP A 144 -4.41 5.50 -13.27
N LYS A 145 -5.50 4.98 -13.89
CA LYS A 145 -5.54 3.64 -14.49
C LYS A 145 -5.98 3.68 -15.95
N ILE A 146 -5.34 2.88 -16.77
CA ILE A 146 -5.79 2.61 -18.13
C ILE A 146 -6.95 1.61 -18.09
N LEU A 147 -8.03 1.90 -18.81
CA LEU A 147 -9.17 1.01 -18.89
C LEU A 147 -8.89 -0.11 -19.88
N VAL A 148 -9.09 -1.35 -19.43
CA VAL A 148 -8.91 -2.55 -20.25
C VAL A 148 -10.07 -3.53 -20.03
N ASP A 149 -10.27 -4.40 -21.00
CA ASP A 149 -11.14 -5.56 -20.85
C ASP A 149 -10.44 -6.72 -20.12
N LYS A 150 -11.13 -7.86 -19.96
CA LYS A 150 -10.58 -9.05 -19.29
C LYS A 150 -9.40 -9.71 -20.02
N TRP A 151 -9.05 -9.24 -21.21
CA TRP A 151 -7.94 -9.70 -22.03
C TRP A 151 -6.87 -8.62 -22.20
N TYR A 152 -6.98 -7.55 -21.40
CA TYR A 152 -6.06 -6.39 -21.38
C TYR A 152 -6.07 -5.54 -22.66
N ASN A 153 -7.11 -5.68 -23.54
CA ASN A 153 -7.30 -4.74 -24.62
C ASN A 153 -7.75 -3.39 -24.10
N THR A 154 -7.15 -2.33 -24.58
CA THR A 154 -7.68 -0.96 -24.40
C THR A 154 -8.85 -0.72 -25.36
N ASN A 155 -9.42 0.47 -25.31
CA ASN A 155 -10.42 0.91 -26.29
C ASN A 155 -9.86 1.15 -27.69
N ILE A 156 -8.54 1.17 -27.87
CA ILE A 156 -7.87 1.39 -29.17
C ILE A 156 -7.30 0.07 -29.65
N PRO A 157 -7.71 -0.44 -30.84
CA PRO A 157 -7.19 -1.70 -31.39
C PRO A 157 -5.67 -1.72 -31.52
N GLY A 158 -5.06 -2.82 -31.08
CA GLY A 158 -3.60 -3.01 -31.09
C GLY A 158 -2.86 -2.41 -29.90
N TYR A 159 -3.57 -1.76 -28.96
CA TYR A 159 -3.01 -1.28 -27.71
C TYR A 159 -3.52 -2.10 -26.52
N TYR A 160 -2.58 -2.51 -25.69
CA TYR A 160 -2.82 -3.34 -24.51
C TYR A 160 -2.17 -2.69 -23.28
N ALA A 161 -2.71 -2.94 -22.11
CA ALA A 161 -2.10 -2.47 -20.86
C ALA A 161 -2.23 -3.54 -19.77
N ILE A 162 -1.15 -3.72 -18.97
CA ILE A 162 -1.03 -4.71 -17.91
C ILE A 162 -0.32 -4.11 -16.69
N GLY A 163 -0.36 -4.80 -15.56
CA GLY A 163 0.39 -4.47 -14.35
C GLY A 163 -0.16 -3.26 -13.60
N ASP A 164 0.70 -2.53 -12.93
CA ASP A 164 0.34 -1.46 -12.00
C ASP A 164 -0.43 -0.29 -12.63
N ILE A 165 -0.50 -0.22 -13.96
CA ILE A 165 -1.23 0.82 -14.69
C ILE A 165 -2.68 0.45 -15.03
N VAL A 166 -3.10 -0.78 -14.76
CA VAL A 166 -4.50 -1.23 -14.89
C VAL A 166 -5.13 -1.47 -13.53
N ALA A 167 -6.44 -1.69 -13.49
CA ALA A 167 -7.14 -2.03 -12.26
C ALA A 167 -6.75 -3.43 -11.78
N GLY A 168 -6.52 -3.59 -10.48
CA GLY A 168 -6.13 -4.86 -9.86
C GLY A 168 -5.07 -4.66 -8.78
N PRO A 169 -4.60 -5.75 -8.16
CA PRO A 169 -3.50 -5.72 -7.21
C PRO A 169 -2.19 -5.31 -7.89
N ALA A 170 -1.51 -4.29 -7.36
CA ALA A 170 -0.21 -3.84 -7.85
C ALA A 170 0.90 -4.79 -7.32
N LEU A 171 1.01 -5.96 -7.94
CA LEU A 171 1.92 -7.04 -7.54
C LEU A 171 2.67 -7.59 -8.76
N ALA A 172 3.97 -7.80 -8.62
CA ALA A 172 4.83 -8.23 -9.72
C ALA A 172 4.39 -9.57 -10.36
N HIS A 173 3.98 -10.53 -9.56
CA HIS A 173 3.51 -11.83 -10.06
C HIS A 173 2.15 -11.71 -10.79
N VAL A 174 1.31 -10.76 -10.40
CA VAL A 174 0.05 -10.46 -11.11
C VAL A 174 0.37 -9.86 -12.47
N ALA A 175 1.22 -8.83 -12.53
CA ALA A 175 1.65 -8.22 -13.78
C ALA A 175 2.27 -9.24 -14.75
N SER A 176 3.07 -10.20 -14.23
CA SER A 176 3.65 -11.28 -15.02
C SER A 176 2.59 -12.20 -15.61
N ALA A 177 1.60 -12.61 -14.79
CA ALA A 177 0.50 -13.46 -15.25
C ALA A 177 -0.39 -12.75 -16.28
N GLU A 178 -0.68 -11.46 -16.05
CA GLU A 178 -1.40 -10.60 -17.00
C GLU A 178 -0.67 -10.51 -18.35
N GLY A 179 0.66 -10.32 -18.32
CA GLY A 179 1.48 -10.25 -19.50
C GLY A 179 1.46 -11.54 -20.32
N ILE A 180 1.61 -12.70 -19.67
CA ILE A 180 1.53 -14.01 -20.32
C ILE A 180 0.17 -14.19 -20.97
N LEU A 181 -0.91 -13.99 -20.21
CA LEU A 181 -2.26 -14.12 -20.69
C LEU A 181 -2.54 -13.21 -21.89
N CYS A 182 -2.12 -11.96 -21.81
CA CYS A 182 -2.29 -10.96 -22.88
C CYS A 182 -1.62 -11.43 -24.19
N VAL A 183 -0.36 -11.86 -24.11
CA VAL A 183 0.41 -12.30 -25.29
C VAL A 183 -0.15 -13.60 -25.87
N GLU A 184 -0.53 -14.57 -25.04
CA GLU A 184 -1.17 -15.80 -25.49
C GLU A 184 -2.50 -15.54 -26.21
N LYS A 185 -3.28 -14.57 -25.70
CA LYS A 185 -4.53 -14.16 -26.34
C LYS A 185 -4.29 -13.47 -27.68
N ILE A 186 -3.27 -12.60 -27.77
CA ILE A 186 -2.85 -11.98 -29.05
C ILE A 186 -2.45 -13.06 -30.06
N ALA A 187 -1.76 -14.11 -29.61
CA ALA A 187 -1.35 -15.25 -30.46
C ALA A 187 -2.51 -16.18 -30.86
N GLY A 188 -3.74 -15.91 -30.40
CA GLY A 188 -4.94 -16.68 -30.75
C GLY A 188 -5.14 -17.95 -29.90
N HIS A 189 -4.43 -18.10 -28.81
CA HIS A 189 -4.62 -19.22 -27.89
C HIS A 189 -5.96 -19.12 -27.15
N ASP A 190 -6.53 -20.27 -26.83
CA ASP A 190 -7.69 -20.36 -25.94
C ASP A 190 -7.24 -20.34 -24.48
N VAL A 191 -7.37 -19.16 -23.88
CA VAL A 191 -6.91 -18.88 -22.50
C VAL A 191 -8.08 -18.42 -21.64
N SER A 192 -7.99 -18.68 -20.33
CA SER A 192 -8.99 -18.23 -19.36
C SER A 192 -8.54 -16.94 -18.68
N PRO A 193 -9.46 -15.99 -18.40
CA PRO A 193 -9.12 -14.78 -17.64
C PRO A 193 -8.55 -15.10 -16.26
N ILE A 194 -7.73 -14.20 -15.74
CA ILE A 194 -7.23 -14.30 -14.35
C ILE A 194 -8.40 -14.17 -13.37
N ASP A 195 -8.46 -15.08 -12.41
CA ASP A 195 -9.34 -14.95 -11.25
C ASP A 195 -8.66 -14.08 -10.19
N TYR A 196 -8.99 -12.81 -10.18
CA TYR A 196 -8.47 -11.84 -9.20
C TYR A 196 -8.94 -12.11 -7.76
N GLY A 197 -9.91 -13.00 -7.55
CA GLY A 197 -10.32 -13.46 -6.23
C GLY A 197 -9.39 -14.52 -5.63
N ASN A 198 -8.43 -15.03 -6.41
CA ASN A 198 -7.52 -16.12 -6.01
C ASN A 198 -6.04 -15.74 -6.14
N ILE A 199 -5.72 -14.48 -5.89
CA ILE A 199 -4.35 -13.97 -5.93
C ILE A 199 -3.78 -13.95 -4.52
N PRO A 200 -2.65 -14.64 -4.25
CA PRO A 200 -2.00 -14.55 -2.96
C PRO A 200 -1.32 -13.19 -2.78
N GLY A 201 -1.46 -12.62 -1.59
CA GLY A 201 -0.74 -11.45 -1.13
C GLY A 201 0.17 -11.79 0.04
N CYS A 202 1.28 -11.07 0.18
CA CYS A 202 2.19 -11.21 1.31
C CYS A 202 2.66 -9.84 1.79
N THR A 203 2.73 -9.66 3.13
CA THR A 203 3.39 -8.53 3.77
C THR A 203 4.59 -9.06 4.55
N TYR A 204 5.79 -8.67 4.13
CA TYR A 204 7.07 -9.17 4.66
C TYR A 204 7.45 -8.46 5.96
N CYS A 205 6.94 -8.97 7.05
CA CYS A 205 7.21 -8.49 8.41
C CYS A 205 7.34 -9.67 9.37
N SER A 206 7.37 -9.46 10.68
CA SER A 206 7.42 -10.54 11.65
C SER A 206 6.41 -10.29 12.78
N PRO A 207 5.36 -11.15 12.91
CA PRO A 207 5.07 -12.31 12.04
C PRO A 207 4.73 -11.89 10.61
N GLU A 208 5.03 -12.76 9.65
CA GLU A 208 4.68 -12.58 8.25
C GLU A 208 3.17 -12.74 8.04
N ILE A 209 2.60 -11.95 7.12
CA ILE A 209 1.20 -12.09 6.74
C ILE A 209 1.14 -12.63 5.32
N SER A 210 0.37 -13.68 5.13
CA SER A 210 0.04 -14.23 3.81
C SER A 210 -1.45 -14.47 3.73
N SER A 211 -2.08 -13.97 2.69
CA SER A 211 -3.53 -14.09 2.50
C SER A 211 -3.89 -14.42 1.05
N VAL A 212 -5.02 -15.08 0.86
CA VAL A 212 -5.64 -15.33 -0.44
C VAL A 212 -7.14 -15.45 -0.27
N GLY A 213 -7.90 -14.92 -1.21
CA GLY A 213 -9.36 -14.99 -1.21
C GLY A 213 -10.01 -13.87 -0.38
N LEU A 214 -11.18 -14.18 0.18
CA LEU A 214 -12.00 -13.21 0.89
C LEU A 214 -11.69 -13.18 2.38
N THR A 215 -11.70 -12.00 2.97
CA THR A 215 -11.76 -11.85 4.42
C THR A 215 -13.13 -12.35 4.95
N GLU A 216 -13.21 -12.68 6.25
CA GLU A 216 -14.46 -13.04 6.90
C GLU A 216 -15.56 -12.01 6.62
N LYS A 217 -15.24 -10.74 6.79
CA LYS A 217 -16.15 -9.62 6.53
C LYS A 217 -16.64 -9.61 5.07
N GLN A 218 -15.74 -9.71 4.10
CA GLN A 218 -16.11 -9.72 2.68
C GLN A 218 -16.96 -10.93 2.31
N ALA A 219 -16.67 -12.09 2.89
CA ALA A 219 -17.46 -13.30 2.65
C ALA A 219 -18.90 -13.14 3.18
N LEU A 220 -19.07 -12.59 4.38
CA LEU A 220 -20.39 -12.31 4.95
C LEU A 220 -21.17 -11.26 4.16
N GLU A 221 -20.49 -10.17 3.74
CA GLU A 221 -21.10 -9.12 2.90
C GLU A 221 -21.59 -9.66 1.55
N LYS A 222 -20.91 -10.68 1.00
CA LYS A 222 -21.33 -11.40 -0.21
C LYS A 222 -22.40 -12.46 0.05
N GLY A 223 -22.87 -12.62 1.29
CA GLY A 223 -23.93 -13.55 1.66
C GLY A 223 -23.50 -15.01 1.84
N TYR A 224 -22.19 -15.28 1.89
CA TYR A 224 -21.71 -16.63 2.15
C TYR A 224 -21.98 -17.07 3.59
N LYS A 225 -22.40 -18.33 3.76
CA LYS A 225 -22.42 -18.99 5.06
C LYS A 225 -21.04 -19.59 5.31
N ILE A 226 -20.31 -19.06 6.27
CA ILE A 226 -18.94 -19.46 6.55
C ILE A 226 -18.81 -20.18 7.89
N LYS A 227 -17.75 -20.97 8.02
CA LYS A 227 -17.23 -21.46 9.30
C LYS A 227 -15.79 -21.00 9.41
N VAL A 228 -15.45 -20.42 10.56
CA VAL A 228 -14.12 -19.90 10.83
C VAL A 228 -13.37 -20.87 11.72
N GLY A 229 -12.21 -21.32 11.28
CA GLY A 229 -11.23 -22.05 12.09
C GLY A 229 -10.05 -21.14 12.44
N LYS A 230 -9.54 -21.23 13.66
CA LYS A 230 -8.38 -20.49 14.14
C LYS A 230 -7.42 -21.46 14.81
N PHE A 231 -6.11 -21.30 14.55
CA PHE A 231 -5.06 -22.16 15.08
C PHE A 231 -3.96 -21.32 15.72
#